data_fd3b6a9aad86da0019c946fb886b4075
#
_entry.id   fd3b6a9aad86da0019c946fb886b4075
#
_cell.length_a   1.000
_cell.length_b   1.000
_cell.length_c   1.000
_cell.angle_alpha   90.00
_cell.angle_beta   90.00
_cell.angle_gamma   90.00
#
_symmetry.space_group_name_H-M   'P 1'
#
loop_
_entity.id
_entity.type
_entity.pdbx_description
1 polymer ?
#
loop_
_entity_poly.entity_id
_entity_poly.type
_entity_poly.pdbx_seq_one_letter_code
_entity_poly.pdbx_strand_id
1 'polypeptide(L)'
;MIAEHTQTTTEAPIVLQCVDLCKCYNGVVQASDHINFTLRRGEVHAFLGENGAGKSTLMKMLYGIEQPDEGQMFLSGEPVVLKSPADAIAHGIGMVHQELMLIPHLTVAENITLGQEVRTRCGRLKKQEASRSIRELAASYGLDIDPDALVDKLTIGQRQRVEIVKLLYRKADILIFDEPTALLTPQESDALFDVLRRLRELGKSTIFITHKLREVYQIADRMTVIRQGRIIGTTTPQETGMEKLTQMMVGKTVPTGRRRPHPIGEEEVLQVKGLSVQSRGGAAVQNVTFSIRSGEVLGVAGIEGNGQTPLAQALLGLCRSSSGSILLDGREITGRTTKQIRDAGVGSIPDDRQGMGLILSMRLFENMLLNAYDEKPYAKSPLLEDWAAARRDAQAKIADYSIAATNESVVVGTLSGGNQQKIVVAREFDRGCRMLIAAQPTRGVDIASADYIQGRILAAAEQGCAVLLISSDLDELIKVSDRIMVLFRGQIMGFVDADNATREALGRMMLGEAH
;
A
#
# COMPACT_ATOMS: atom_id res chain seq x y z
N MET A 1 39.79 -5.10 46.90
CA MET A 1 38.42 -4.50 46.82
C MET A 1 38.24 -3.97 45.41
N ILE A 2 37.64 -4.77 44.56
CA ILE A 2 37.31 -4.41 43.19
C ILE A 2 35.81 -4.05 43.27
N ALA A 3 35.48 -2.75 43.03
CA ALA A 3 34.11 -2.30 43.00
C ALA A 3 33.47 -2.79 41.71
N GLU A 4 32.52 -3.70 41.79
CA GLU A 4 31.61 -4.06 40.72
C GLU A 4 30.69 -2.85 40.42
N HIS A 5 30.96 -2.21 39.26
CA HIS A 5 30.01 -1.28 38.66
C HIS A 5 28.90 -2.10 38.03
N THR A 6 27.87 -2.41 38.80
CA THR A 6 26.58 -2.84 38.27
C THR A 6 25.95 -1.64 37.59
N GLN A 7 26.08 -1.52 36.27
CA GLN A 7 25.23 -0.65 35.46
C GLN A 7 23.81 -1.21 35.48
N THR A 8 22.99 -0.74 36.42
CA THR A 8 21.55 -0.85 36.35
C THR A 8 21.08 0.00 35.16
N THR A 9 20.91 -0.60 34.02
CA THR A 9 20.14 -0.02 32.91
C THR A 9 18.70 0.12 33.41
N THR A 10 18.34 1.29 33.90
CA THR A 10 16.95 1.63 34.24
C THR A 10 16.16 1.66 32.93
N GLU A 11 15.39 0.62 32.70
CA GLU A 11 14.47 0.57 31.55
C GLU A 11 13.53 1.77 31.58
N ALA A 12 13.28 2.40 30.42
CA ALA A 12 12.36 3.53 30.30
C ALA A 12 10.95 3.17 30.80
N PRO A 13 10.24 4.08 31.46
CA PRO A 13 8.93 3.81 32.05
C PRO A 13 7.90 3.44 30.99
N ILE A 14 7.01 2.50 31.32
CA ILE A 14 5.89 2.08 30.47
C ILE A 14 4.88 3.22 30.44
N VAL A 15 4.53 3.68 29.24
CA VAL A 15 3.53 4.74 29.00
C VAL A 15 2.18 4.19 28.56
N LEU A 16 2.17 3.02 27.88
CA LEU A 16 0.95 2.32 27.48
C LEU A 16 1.14 0.82 27.74
N GLN A 17 0.15 0.20 28.35
CA GLN A 17 0.09 -1.25 28.56
C GLN A 17 -1.28 -1.78 28.18
N CYS A 18 -1.30 -2.88 27.45
CA CYS A 18 -2.49 -3.65 27.14
C CYS A 18 -2.37 -5.01 27.81
N VAL A 19 -3.42 -5.47 28.46
CA VAL A 19 -3.48 -6.75 29.16
C VAL A 19 -4.70 -7.51 28.66
N ASP A 20 -4.45 -8.66 28.04
CA ASP A 20 -5.44 -9.61 27.55
C ASP A 20 -6.54 -8.99 26.67
N LEU A 21 -6.20 -8.02 25.79
CA LEU A 21 -7.17 -7.39 24.92
C LEU A 21 -7.72 -8.38 23.89
N CYS A 22 -9.04 -8.53 23.88
CA CYS A 22 -9.76 -9.36 22.92
C CYS A 22 -10.75 -8.53 22.10
N LYS A 23 -10.93 -8.90 20.82
CA LYS A 23 -11.95 -8.34 19.93
C LYS A 23 -12.44 -9.37 18.94
N CYS A 24 -13.76 -9.64 18.98
CA CYS A 24 -14.41 -10.54 18.04
C CYS A 24 -15.53 -9.81 17.28
N TYR A 25 -15.50 -9.86 15.96
CA TYR A 25 -16.56 -9.29 15.12
C TYR A 25 -17.62 -10.34 14.79
N ASN A 26 -18.88 -9.99 15.03
CA ASN A 26 -20.06 -10.81 14.74
C ASN A 26 -20.00 -12.25 15.31
N GLY A 27 -19.24 -12.48 16.39
CA GLY A 27 -19.07 -13.78 17.01
C GLY A 27 -18.32 -14.82 16.17
N VAL A 28 -17.71 -14.41 15.05
CA VAL A 28 -17.06 -15.32 14.08
C VAL A 28 -15.60 -14.97 13.83
N VAL A 29 -15.27 -13.68 13.71
CA VAL A 29 -13.92 -13.25 13.35
C VAL A 29 -13.19 -12.75 14.60
N GLN A 30 -12.28 -13.57 15.14
CA GLN A 30 -11.40 -13.19 16.23
C GLN A 30 -10.28 -12.30 15.68
N ALA A 31 -10.48 -10.98 15.77
CA ALA A 31 -9.54 -9.99 15.24
C ALA A 31 -8.39 -9.66 16.19
N SER A 32 -8.61 -9.80 17.52
CA SER A 32 -7.58 -9.73 18.55
C SER A 32 -7.89 -10.78 19.61
N ASP A 33 -6.87 -11.53 20.02
CA ASP A 33 -6.99 -12.69 20.90
C ASP A 33 -5.90 -12.66 21.96
N HIS A 34 -6.24 -12.23 23.16
CA HIS A 34 -5.37 -12.10 24.33
C HIS A 34 -4.09 -11.29 24.05
N ILE A 35 -4.26 -10.08 23.45
CA ILE A 35 -3.15 -9.20 23.13
C ILE A 35 -2.56 -8.60 24.41
N ASN A 36 -1.28 -8.92 24.66
CA ASN A 36 -0.48 -8.37 25.76
C ASN A 36 0.65 -7.53 25.17
N PHE A 37 0.67 -6.22 25.42
CA PHE A 37 1.60 -5.29 24.79
C PHE A 37 2.02 -4.19 25.76
N THR A 38 3.26 -3.71 25.63
CA THR A 38 3.78 -2.56 26.39
C THR A 38 4.54 -1.61 25.48
N LEU A 39 4.30 -0.31 25.62
CA LEU A 39 5.05 0.78 24.98
C LEU A 39 5.80 1.56 26.06
N ARG A 40 7.08 1.83 25.86
CA ARG A 40 7.92 2.61 26.75
C ARG A 40 8.04 4.06 26.31
N ARG A 41 8.38 4.94 27.22
CA ARG A 41 8.60 6.36 26.91
C ARG A 41 9.78 6.53 25.94
N GLY A 42 9.58 7.31 24.88
CA GLY A 42 10.62 7.56 23.89
C GLY A 42 10.98 6.33 23.05
N GLU A 43 10.07 5.36 22.94
CA GLU A 43 10.26 4.16 22.13
C GLU A 43 9.54 4.30 20.78
N VAL A 44 10.18 3.85 19.72
CA VAL A 44 9.53 3.55 18.43
C VAL A 44 9.28 2.05 18.38
N HIS A 45 8.04 1.66 18.62
CA HIS A 45 7.62 0.26 18.60
C HIS A 45 6.90 -0.09 17.32
N ALA A 46 7.45 -1.03 16.54
CA ALA A 46 6.84 -1.45 15.29
C ALA A 46 5.90 -2.64 15.48
N PHE A 47 4.69 -2.56 14.90
CA PHE A 47 3.78 -3.68 14.73
C PHE A 47 3.85 -4.22 13.32
N LEU A 48 4.19 -5.50 13.21
CA LEU A 48 4.33 -6.24 11.97
C LEU A 48 3.27 -7.34 11.85
N GLY A 49 2.86 -7.62 10.66
CA GLY A 49 1.92 -8.71 10.37
C GLY A 49 1.31 -8.55 8.99
N GLU A 50 0.72 -9.63 8.48
CA GLU A 50 0.00 -9.60 7.21
C GLU A 50 -1.29 -8.78 7.29
N ASN A 51 -1.87 -8.46 6.13
CA ASN A 51 -3.19 -7.83 6.07
C ASN A 51 -4.23 -8.78 6.66
N GLY A 52 -5.09 -8.25 7.54
CA GLY A 52 -6.04 -9.08 8.29
C GLY A 52 -5.47 -9.75 9.54
N ALA A 53 -4.19 -9.52 9.90
CA ALA A 53 -3.58 -10.07 11.11
C ALA A 53 -4.14 -9.50 12.43
N GLY A 54 -4.97 -8.44 12.39
CA GLY A 54 -5.53 -7.78 13.58
C GLY A 54 -4.87 -6.45 13.95
N LYS A 55 -3.85 -5.98 13.22
CA LYS A 55 -3.12 -4.72 13.51
C LYS A 55 -4.05 -3.50 13.59
N SER A 56 -4.83 -3.27 12.54
CA SER A 56 -5.75 -2.11 12.49
C SER A 56 -6.86 -2.20 13.53
N THR A 57 -7.30 -3.40 13.91
CA THR A 57 -8.26 -3.59 15.01
C THR A 57 -7.64 -3.18 16.34
N LEU A 58 -6.40 -3.61 16.63
CA LEU A 58 -5.68 -3.18 17.81
C LEU A 58 -5.55 -1.65 17.85
N MET A 59 -5.17 -1.02 16.73
CA MET A 59 -5.05 0.45 16.67
C MET A 59 -6.39 1.16 16.88
N LYS A 60 -7.47 0.63 16.33
CA LYS A 60 -8.82 1.17 16.56
C LYS A 60 -9.21 1.10 18.03
N MET A 61 -8.82 0.04 18.75
CA MET A 61 -9.01 -0.05 20.19
C MET A 61 -8.15 0.97 20.94
N LEU A 62 -6.86 1.10 20.60
CA LEU A 62 -5.94 2.07 21.21
C LEU A 62 -6.34 3.52 20.96
N TYR A 63 -7.06 3.80 19.89
CA TYR A 63 -7.54 5.14 19.53
C TYR A 63 -9.02 5.36 19.91
N GLY A 64 -9.68 4.39 20.57
CA GLY A 64 -11.06 4.52 21.04
C GLY A 64 -12.14 4.48 19.94
N ILE A 65 -11.80 4.05 18.71
CA ILE A 65 -12.79 3.82 17.63
C ILE A 65 -13.60 2.56 17.91
N GLU A 66 -12.93 1.52 18.42
CA GLU A 66 -13.52 0.25 18.82
C GLU A 66 -13.29 0.01 20.30
N GLN A 67 -14.23 -0.67 20.96
CA GLN A 67 -14.04 -1.11 22.33
C GLN A 67 -13.56 -2.55 22.36
N PRO A 68 -12.59 -2.91 23.22
CA PRO A 68 -12.28 -4.32 23.46
C PRO A 68 -13.49 -5.03 24.06
N ASP A 69 -13.67 -6.30 23.73
CA ASP A 69 -14.71 -7.14 24.33
C ASP A 69 -14.25 -7.65 25.69
N GLU A 70 -12.92 -7.88 25.86
CA GLU A 70 -12.27 -8.30 27.10
C GLU A 70 -10.89 -7.64 27.23
N GLY A 71 -10.36 -7.63 28.47
CA GLY A 71 -9.04 -7.10 28.79
C GLY A 71 -9.07 -5.64 29.24
N GLN A 72 -7.89 -5.09 29.51
CA GLN A 72 -7.73 -3.73 30.06
C GLN A 72 -6.55 -2.99 29.40
N MET A 73 -6.68 -1.66 29.33
CA MET A 73 -5.60 -0.75 28.95
C MET A 73 -5.18 0.12 30.14
N PHE A 74 -3.88 0.41 30.21
CA PHE A 74 -3.30 1.28 31.23
C PHE A 74 -2.44 2.35 30.56
N LEU A 75 -2.60 3.61 30.99
CA LEU A 75 -1.74 4.73 30.60
C LEU A 75 -0.93 5.16 31.81
N SER A 76 0.39 5.09 31.73
CA SER A 76 1.33 5.41 32.82
C SER A 76 0.98 4.70 34.14
N GLY A 77 0.46 3.45 34.05
CA GLY A 77 0.07 2.61 35.17
C GLY A 77 -1.37 2.78 35.64
N GLU A 78 -2.10 3.79 35.17
CA GLU A 78 -3.50 4.02 35.52
C GLU A 78 -4.44 3.35 34.49
N PRO A 79 -5.49 2.64 34.95
CA PRO A 79 -6.45 2.02 34.04
C PRO A 79 -7.23 3.07 33.25
N VAL A 80 -7.41 2.85 31.97
CA VAL A 80 -8.11 3.78 31.08
C VAL A 80 -9.11 3.04 30.18
N VAL A 81 -10.26 3.69 29.93
CA VAL A 81 -11.26 3.26 28.96
C VAL A 81 -11.44 4.38 27.92
N LEU A 82 -10.99 4.14 26.70
CA LEU A 82 -11.06 5.10 25.61
C LEU A 82 -12.35 4.88 24.82
N LYS A 83 -13.38 5.65 25.08
CA LYS A 83 -14.73 5.48 24.49
C LYS A 83 -14.86 6.12 23.11
N SER A 84 -13.91 6.99 22.75
CA SER A 84 -13.90 7.74 21.49
C SER A 84 -12.50 8.23 21.13
N PRO A 85 -12.25 8.61 19.86
CA PRO A 85 -11.03 9.32 19.50
C PRO A 85 -10.80 10.62 20.29
N ALA A 86 -11.86 11.29 20.71
CA ALA A 86 -11.76 12.50 21.55
C ALA A 86 -11.19 12.15 22.94
N ASP A 87 -11.57 11.01 23.52
CA ASP A 87 -10.98 10.53 24.77
C ASP A 87 -9.50 10.17 24.59
N ALA A 88 -9.14 9.48 23.52
CA ALA A 88 -7.74 9.15 23.19
C ALA A 88 -6.88 10.42 23.09
N ILE A 89 -7.37 11.43 22.37
CA ILE A 89 -6.68 12.73 22.23
C ILE A 89 -6.55 13.42 23.59
N ALA A 90 -7.59 13.41 24.43
CA ALA A 90 -7.54 14.00 25.76
C ALA A 90 -6.51 13.32 26.69
N HIS A 91 -6.23 12.04 26.45
CA HIS A 91 -5.20 11.27 27.14
C HIS A 91 -3.83 11.31 26.45
N GLY A 92 -3.65 12.17 25.44
CA GLY A 92 -2.38 12.36 24.75
C GLY A 92 -2.03 11.28 23.71
N ILE A 93 -3.02 10.53 23.22
CA ILE A 93 -2.85 9.56 22.12
C ILE A 93 -3.34 10.20 20.83
N GLY A 94 -2.48 10.23 19.80
CA GLY A 94 -2.82 10.72 18.46
C GLY A 94 -2.56 9.66 17.39
N MET A 95 -3.32 9.70 16.30
CA MET A 95 -3.18 8.74 15.19
C MET A 95 -3.10 9.44 13.84
N VAL A 96 -2.10 9.07 13.05
CA VAL A 96 -2.01 9.34 11.62
C VAL A 96 -2.55 8.12 10.90
N HIS A 97 -3.67 8.29 10.21
CA HIS A 97 -4.34 7.23 9.46
C HIS A 97 -3.64 6.94 8.13
N GLN A 98 -3.85 5.76 7.58
CA GLN A 98 -3.36 5.36 6.26
C GLN A 98 -3.85 6.33 5.15
N GLU A 99 -5.12 6.76 5.22
CA GLU A 99 -5.65 7.87 4.42
C GLU A 99 -5.60 9.14 5.25
N LEU A 100 -4.92 10.18 4.73
CA LEU A 100 -4.73 11.44 5.44
C LEU A 100 -6.07 12.17 5.63
N MET A 101 -6.40 12.47 6.88
CA MET A 101 -7.67 13.09 7.28
C MET A 101 -7.58 14.63 7.24
N LEU A 102 -7.18 15.18 6.07
CA LEU A 102 -7.09 16.61 5.82
C LEU A 102 -8.18 17.08 4.87
N ILE A 103 -8.72 18.27 5.11
CA ILE A 103 -9.71 18.90 4.25
C ILE A 103 -8.98 19.68 3.15
N PRO A 104 -9.10 19.29 1.86
CA PRO A 104 -8.28 19.82 0.77
C PRO A 104 -8.39 21.33 0.56
N HIS A 105 -9.59 21.89 0.72
CA HIS A 105 -9.91 23.30 0.46
C HIS A 105 -9.60 24.25 1.63
N LEU A 106 -9.15 23.72 2.77
CA LEU A 106 -8.70 24.51 3.91
C LEU A 106 -7.18 24.71 3.87
N THR A 107 -6.72 25.79 4.50
CA THR A 107 -5.29 25.99 4.73
C THR A 107 -4.75 24.99 5.75
N VAL A 108 -3.42 24.84 5.80
CA VAL A 108 -2.73 24.03 6.80
C VAL A 108 -3.12 24.45 8.22
N ALA A 109 -3.11 25.76 8.50
CA ALA A 109 -3.48 26.29 9.82
C ALA A 109 -4.93 25.97 10.17
N GLU A 110 -5.86 26.10 9.24
CA GLU A 110 -7.28 25.77 9.45
C GLU A 110 -7.47 24.29 9.72
N ASN A 111 -6.76 23.39 9.00
CA ASN A 111 -6.80 21.95 9.26
C ASN A 111 -6.26 21.57 10.65
N ILE A 112 -5.15 22.18 11.07
CA ILE A 112 -4.51 21.88 12.36
C ILE A 112 -5.38 22.35 13.52
N THR A 113 -5.96 23.55 13.41
CA THR A 113 -6.74 24.15 14.51
C THR A 113 -8.20 23.74 14.51
N LEU A 114 -8.67 22.96 13.55
CA LEU A 114 -10.06 22.53 13.43
C LEU A 114 -10.55 21.88 14.73
N GLY A 115 -11.61 22.47 15.32
CA GLY A 115 -12.17 22.04 16.60
C GLY A 115 -11.44 22.57 17.85
N GLN A 116 -10.32 23.29 17.67
CA GLN A 116 -9.55 23.98 18.75
C GLN A 116 -9.07 25.34 18.27
N GLU A 117 -9.93 26.07 17.55
CA GLU A 117 -9.59 27.35 16.94
C GLU A 117 -9.26 28.42 17.98
N VAL A 118 -8.21 29.17 17.72
CA VAL A 118 -7.84 30.35 18.53
C VAL A 118 -8.84 31.47 18.25
N ARG A 119 -9.66 31.82 19.26
CA ARG A 119 -10.75 32.81 19.13
C ARG A 119 -10.51 34.02 20.05
N THR A 120 -10.99 35.18 19.64
CA THR A 120 -11.15 36.35 20.51
C THR A 120 -12.28 36.13 21.51
N ARG A 121 -12.39 36.96 22.54
CA ARG A 121 -13.54 36.96 23.47
C ARG A 121 -14.90 37.13 22.75
N CYS A 122 -14.91 37.77 21.59
CA CYS A 122 -16.10 37.97 20.76
C CYS A 122 -16.32 36.81 19.75
N GLY A 123 -15.59 35.67 19.85
CA GLY A 123 -15.74 34.50 18.98
C GLY A 123 -15.05 34.59 17.61
N ARG A 124 -14.39 35.72 17.27
CA ARG A 124 -13.70 35.88 15.99
C ARG A 124 -12.42 35.08 15.94
N LEU A 125 -12.14 34.40 14.82
CA LEU A 125 -10.93 33.59 14.61
C LEU A 125 -9.68 34.48 14.52
N LYS A 126 -8.62 34.11 15.26
CA LYS A 126 -7.33 34.77 15.24
C LYS A 126 -6.36 34.03 14.30
N LYS A 127 -6.61 34.07 13.01
CA LYS A 127 -5.85 33.30 11.99
C LYS A 127 -4.33 33.54 12.05
N GLN A 128 -3.89 34.79 12.16
CA GLN A 128 -2.45 35.14 12.19
C GLN A 128 -1.74 34.58 13.44
N GLU A 129 -2.43 34.61 14.60
CA GLU A 129 -1.89 34.05 15.86
C GLU A 129 -1.77 32.54 15.75
N ALA A 130 -2.78 31.86 15.17
CA ALA A 130 -2.73 30.43 14.88
C ALA A 130 -1.60 30.06 13.93
N SER A 131 -1.46 30.75 12.78
CA SER A 131 -0.35 30.50 11.82
C SER A 131 1.02 30.67 12.47
N ARG A 132 1.19 31.70 13.33
CA ARG A 132 2.47 31.91 14.03
C ARG A 132 2.77 30.77 15.01
N SER A 133 1.81 30.43 15.87
CA SER A 133 1.97 29.35 16.85
C SER A 133 2.27 27.99 16.18
N ILE A 134 1.61 27.69 15.06
CA ILE A 134 1.84 26.47 14.30
C ILE A 134 3.25 26.47 13.69
N ARG A 135 3.72 27.59 13.13
CA ARG A 135 5.07 27.70 12.56
C ARG A 135 6.14 27.50 13.64
N GLU A 136 5.97 28.13 14.82
CA GLU A 136 6.88 27.97 15.96
C GLU A 136 6.89 26.52 16.47
N LEU A 137 5.72 25.90 16.60
CA LEU A 137 5.60 24.50 16.99
C LEU A 137 6.29 23.57 16.00
N ALA A 138 6.00 23.71 14.69
CA ALA A 138 6.60 22.88 13.66
C ALA A 138 8.14 23.02 13.65
N ALA A 139 8.64 24.24 13.74
CA ALA A 139 10.09 24.52 13.82
C ALA A 139 10.76 23.85 15.02
N SER A 140 10.09 23.80 16.19
CA SER A 140 10.64 23.15 17.39
C SER A 140 10.86 21.64 17.21
N TYR A 141 10.07 21.01 16.33
CA TYR A 141 10.21 19.60 15.94
C TYR A 141 11.00 19.39 14.63
N GLY A 142 11.54 20.47 14.04
CA GLY A 142 12.29 20.42 12.77
C GLY A 142 11.43 20.11 11.55
N LEU A 143 10.12 20.40 11.66
CA LEU A 143 9.16 20.22 10.58
C LEU A 143 9.00 21.54 9.81
N ASP A 144 9.27 21.50 8.51
CA ASP A 144 9.03 22.64 7.62
C ASP A 144 7.63 22.53 7.03
N ILE A 145 6.75 23.47 7.41
CA ILE A 145 5.39 23.60 6.89
C ILE A 145 5.05 25.08 6.69
N ASP A 146 4.26 25.38 5.66
CA ASP A 146 3.65 26.69 5.46
C ASP A 146 2.19 26.67 5.97
N PRO A 147 1.89 27.31 7.10
CA PRO A 147 0.55 27.33 7.68
C PRO A 147 -0.51 27.97 6.78
N ASP A 148 -0.13 28.82 5.86
CA ASP A 148 -1.03 29.60 5.01
C ASP A 148 -1.28 28.91 3.64
N ALA A 149 -0.54 27.83 3.32
CA ALA A 149 -0.74 27.04 2.11
C ALA A 149 -2.05 26.25 2.12
N LEU A 150 -2.68 26.11 0.95
CA LEU A 150 -3.85 25.22 0.77
C LEU A 150 -3.40 23.77 0.71
N VAL A 151 -4.12 22.89 1.40
CA VAL A 151 -3.77 21.45 1.50
C VAL A 151 -3.83 20.75 0.14
N ASP A 152 -4.73 21.13 -0.76
CA ASP A 152 -4.83 20.54 -2.10
C ASP A 152 -3.58 20.74 -2.97
N LYS A 153 -2.76 21.77 -2.68
CA LYS A 153 -1.50 22.08 -3.39
C LYS A 153 -0.27 21.37 -2.82
N LEU A 154 -0.42 20.68 -1.70
CA LEU A 154 0.68 20.02 -1.03
C LEU A 154 0.94 18.62 -1.61
N THR A 155 2.20 18.21 -1.65
CA THR A 155 2.59 16.81 -1.91
C THR A 155 2.13 15.90 -0.77
N ILE A 156 2.10 14.59 -1.01
CA ILE A 156 1.70 13.61 0.01
C ILE A 156 2.60 13.69 1.24
N GLY A 157 3.91 13.80 1.06
CA GLY A 157 4.86 13.95 2.16
C GLY A 157 4.68 15.26 2.95
N GLN A 158 4.29 16.35 2.29
CA GLN A 158 3.94 17.60 2.98
C GLN A 158 2.64 17.46 3.78
N ARG A 159 1.60 16.85 3.21
CA ARG A 159 0.33 16.57 3.91
C ARG A 159 0.56 15.72 5.16
N GLN A 160 1.43 14.73 5.08
CA GLN A 160 1.78 13.90 6.21
C GLN A 160 2.46 14.69 7.34
N ARG A 161 3.38 15.61 7.01
CA ARG A 161 3.95 16.53 8.00
C ARG A 161 2.88 17.39 8.68
N VAL A 162 1.87 17.83 7.93
CA VAL A 162 0.72 18.57 8.48
C VAL A 162 -0.05 17.70 9.49
N GLU A 163 -0.32 16.42 9.19
CA GLU A 163 -0.96 15.51 10.15
C GLU A 163 -0.14 15.34 11.43
N ILE A 164 1.18 15.20 11.32
CA ILE A 164 2.06 15.11 12.50
C ILE A 164 1.98 16.38 13.34
N VAL A 165 2.10 17.57 12.72
CA VAL A 165 2.00 18.85 13.44
C VAL A 165 0.62 19.02 14.07
N LYS A 166 -0.45 18.57 13.45
CA LYS A 166 -1.82 18.56 13.99
C LYS A 166 -1.90 17.73 15.28
N LEU A 167 -1.24 16.56 15.33
CA LEU A 167 -1.18 15.76 16.56
C LEU A 167 -0.34 16.45 17.66
N LEU A 168 0.79 17.04 17.29
CA LEU A 168 1.66 17.78 18.22
C LEU A 168 0.96 19.04 18.77
N TYR A 169 0.19 19.73 17.95
CA TYR A 169 -0.63 20.88 18.36
C TYR A 169 -1.68 20.46 19.41
N ARG A 170 -2.21 19.24 19.30
CA ARG A 170 -3.11 18.60 20.26
C ARG A 170 -2.39 17.96 21.45
N LYS A 171 -1.06 18.19 21.59
CA LYS A 171 -0.21 17.72 22.70
C LYS A 171 -0.15 16.19 22.83
N ALA A 172 -0.20 15.47 21.72
CA ALA A 172 -0.03 14.02 21.76
C ALA A 172 1.37 13.63 22.26
N ASP A 173 1.42 12.65 23.17
CA ASP A 173 2.64 12.05 23.71
C ASP A 173 2.89 10.65 23.13
N ILE A 174 1.82 9.96 22.75
CA ILE A 174 1.83 8.68 22.05
C ILE A 174 1.29 8.91 20.64
N LEU A 175 2.08 8.58 19.64
CA LEU A 175 1.77 8.79 18.23
C LEU A 175 1.62 7.44 17.53
N ILE A 176 0.48 7.18 16.93
CA ILE A 176 0.21 5.96 16.17
C ILE A 176 0.29 6.30 14.68
N PHE A 177 1.09 5.55 13.93
CA PHE A 177 1.22 5.67 12.47
C PHE A 177 0.77 4.38 11.80
N ASP A 178 -0.31 4.43 11.03
CA ASP A 178 -0.85 3.28 10.30
C ASP A 178 -0.39 3.32 8.83
N GLU A 179 0.57 2.48 8.47
CA GLU A 179 1.20 2.36 7.14
C GLU A 179 1.62 3.72 6.51
N PRO A 180 2.36 4.57 7.23
CA PRO A 180 2.56 5.96 6.82
C PRO A 180 3.43 6.11 5.56
N THR A 181 4.13 5.08 5.13
CA THR A 181 5.05 5.09 3.97
C THR A 181 4.43 4.47 2.72
N ALA A 182 3.15 4.09 2.75
CA ALA A 182 2.50 3.37 1.66
C ALA A 182 2.49 4.16 0.32
N LEU A 183 2.44 5.50 0.41
CA LEU A 183 2.35 6.40 -0.73
C LEU A 183 3.57 7.32 -0.88
N LEU A 184 4.61 7.13 -0.07
CA LEU A 184 5.82 7.95 -0.06
C LEU A 184 6.90 7.39 -0.98
N THR A 185 7.69 8.29 -1.55
CA THR A 185 8.97 7.92 -2.17
C THR A 185 9.98 7.45 -1.14
N PRO A 186 11.05 6.74 -1.52
CA PRO A 186 12.13 6.38 -0.60
C PRO A 186 12.69 7.58 0.17
N GLN A 187 12.92 8.70 -0.52
CA GLN A 187 13.46 9.93 0.08
C GLN A 187 12.48 10.59 1.06
N GLU A 188 11.17 10.57 0.74
CA GLU A 188 10.14 11.06 1.67
C GLU A 188 9.99 10.14 2.88
N SER A 189 10.18 8.82 2.70
CA SER A 189 10.19 7.84 3.79
C SER A 189 11.38 8.07 4.73
N ASP A 190 12.58 8.30 4.18
CA ASP A 190 13.77 8.62 4.98
C ASP A 190 13.58 9.93 5.77
N ALA A 191 13.01 10.95 5.13
CA ALA A 191 12.67 12.21 5.80
C ALA A 191 11.63 12.00 6.93
N LEU A 192 10.66 11.11 6.75
CA LEU A 192 9.72 10.73 7.82
C LEU A 192 10.45 10.05 8.97
N PHE A 193 11.38 9.12 8.69
CA PHE A 193 12.14 8.43 9.74
C PHE A 193 13.00 9.39 10.55
N ASP A 194 13.59 10.43 9.92
CA ASP A 194 14.30 11.48 10.64
C ASP A 194 13.37 12.25 11.59
N VAL A 195 12.14 12.53 11.17
CA VAL A 195 11.12 13.13 12.04
C VAL A 195 10.80 12.21 13.22
N LEU A 196 10.60 10.91 12.99
CA LEU A 196 10.31 9.95 14.06
C LEU A 196 11.47 9.82 15.06
N ARG A 197 12.73 9.81 14.57
CA ARG A 197 13.93 9.84 15.44
C ARG A 197 13.96 11.08 16.32
N ARG A 198 13.66 12.25 15.74
CA ARG A 198 13.60 13.50 16.50
C ARG A 198 12.46 13.51 17.53
N LEU A 199 11.29 13.00 17.19
CA LEU A 199 10.18 12.86 18.13
C LEU A 199 10.56 11.96 19.32
N ARG A 200 11.24 10.85 19.06
CA ARG A 200 11.78 9.95 20.07
C ARG A 200 12.77 10.66 21.01
N GLU A 201 13.73 11.42 20.46
CA GLU A 201 14.70 12.21 21.24
C GLU A 201 14.02 13.26 22.14
N LEU A 202 12.87 13.79 21.70
CA LEU A 202 12.04 14.71 22.47
C LEU A 202 11.07 13.99 23.44
N GLY A 203 11.24 12.67 23.64
CA GLY A 203 10.50 11.86 24.60
C GLY A 203 9.10 11.46 24.16
N LYS A 204 8.72 11.64 22.90
CA LYS A 204 7.49 11.11 22.32
C LYS A 204 7.63 9.63 22.03
N SER A 205 6.56 8.87 22.29
CA SER A 205 6.51 7.43 22.04
C SER A 205 5.70 7.16 20.78
N THR A 206 6.17 6.23 19.94
CA THR A 206 5.57 5.98 18.62
C THR A 206 5.21 4.52 18.46
N ILE A 207 4.00 4.25 18.01
CA ILE A 207 3.57 2.96 17.45
C ILE A 207 3.58 3.08 15.95
N PHE A 208 4.38 2.27 15.27
CA PHE A 208 4.58 2.29 13.83
C PHE A 208 4.10 0.98 13.20
N ILE A 209 3.07 1.05 12.37
CA ILE A 209 2.50 -0.13 11.72
C ILE A 209 2.99 -0.17 10.28
N THR A 210 3.56 -1.28 9.90
CA THR A 210 3.98 -1.53 8.52
C THR A 210 4.04 -3.03 8.22
N HIS A 211 3.97 -3.38 6.96
CA HIS A 211 4.30 -4.71 6.47
C HIS A 211 5.68 -4.74 5.78
N LYS A 212 6.34 -3.57 5.62
CA LYS A 212 7.64 -3.43 4.97
C LYS A 212 8.78 -3.64 5.98
N LEU A 213 9.38 -4.81 5.96
CA LEU A 213 10.39 -5.21 6.94
C LEU A 213 11.58 -4.25 7.01
N ARG A 214 12.06 -3.73 5.86
CA ARG A 214 13.21 -2.82 5.81
C ARG A 214 13.00 -1.55 6.62
N GLU A 215 11.79 -1.00 6.61
CA GLU A 215 11.45 0.21 7.36
C GLU A 215 11.60 0.00 8.86
N VAL A 216 11.21 -1.18 9.34
CA VAL A 216 11.29 -1.53 10.75
C VAL A 216 12.74 -1.59 11.22
N TYR A 217 13.64 -2.16 10.41
CA TYR A 217 15.07 -2.20 10.73
C TYR A 217 15.73 -0.82 10.74
N GLN A 218 15.14 0.18 10.07
CA GLN A 218 15.67 1.54 10.03
C GLN A 218 15.26 2.39 11.24
N ILE A 219 14.07 2.12 11.83
CA ILE A 219 13.47 3.06 12.79
C ILE A 219 13.06 2.44 14.12
N ALA A 220 12.72 1.14 14.18
CA ALA A 220 12.16 0.54 15.38
C ALA A 220 13.22 0.22 16.44
N ASP A 221 12.90 0.51 17.69
CA ASP A 221 13.66 0.05 18.87
C ASP A 221 13.23 -1.38 19.23
N ARG A 222 11.94 -1.67 19.19
CA ARG A 222 11.34 -3.00 19.36
C ARG A 222 10.29 -3.26 18.31
N MET A 223 10.04 -4.52 18.03
CA MET A 223 9.05 -4.95 17.04
C MET A 223 8.24 -6.13 17.55
N THR A 224 6.93 -6.07 17.36
CA THR A 224 5.98 -7.12 17.72
C THR A 224 5.31 -7.66 16.46
N VAL A 225 5.35 -8.96 16.27
CA VAL A 225 4.67 -9.64 15.17
C VAL A 225 3.30 -10.11 15.60
N ILE A 226 2.27 -9.68 14.86
CA ILE A 226 0.89 -10.14 15.02
C ILE A 226 0.52 -11.04 13.83
N ARG A 227 -0.10 -12.18 14.13
CA ARG A 227 -0.64 -13.11 13.13
C ARG A 227 -1.93 -13.73 13.65
N GLN A 228 -2.99 -13.69 12.81
CA GLN A 228 -4.31 -14.24 13.16
C GLN A 228 -4.84 -13.77 14.52
N GLY A 229 -4.71 -12.47 14.80
CA GLY A 229 -5.18 -11.85 16.04
C GLY A 229 -4.29 -12.06 17.26
N ARG A 230 -3.18 -12.80 17.17
CA ARG A 230 -2.30 -13.13 18.30
C ARG A 230 -0.91 -12.53 18.14
N ILE A 231 -0.26 -12.17 19.25
CA ILE A 231 1.16 -11.83 19.27
C ILE A 231 1.96 -13.14 19.16
N ILE A 232 2.77 -13.24 18.10
CA ILE A 232 3.69 -14.37 17.86
C ILE A 232 4.98 -14.18 18.64
N GLY A 233 5.42 -12.96 18.80
CA GLY A 233 6.59 -12.61 19.59
C GLY A 233 6.94 -11.13 19.48
N THR A 234 7.72 -10.66 20.46
CA THR A 234 8.32 -9.32 20.49
C THR A 234 9.83 -9.50 20.51
N THR A 235 10.54 -8.73 19.68
CA THR A 235 11.99 -8.80 19.51
C THR A 235 12.56 -7.43 19.15
N THR A 236 13.86 -7.36 18.94
CA THR A 236 14.56 -6.15 18.47
C THR A 236 15.18 -6.38 17.09
N PRO A 237 15.47 -5.31 16.31
CA PRO A 237 16.16 -5.44 15.03
C PRO A 237 17.52 -6.11 15.13
N GLN A 238 18.19 -6.02 16.27
CA GLN A 238 19.51 -6.61 16.51
C GLN A 238 19.46 -8.12 16.77
N GLU A 239 18.34 -8.60 17.37
CA GLU A 239 18.20 -10.00 17.78
C GLU A 239 17.63 -10.91 16.70
N THR A 240 16.90 -10.34 15.74
CA THR A 240 16.15 -11.14 14.77
C THR A 240 16.45 -10.67 13.35
N GLY A 241 16.96 -11.57 12.51
CA GLY A 241 17.18 -11.33 11.10
C GLY A 241 15.87 -11.32 10.29
N MET A 242 15.92 -10.73 9.10
CA MET A 242 14.76 -10.50 8.23
C MET A 242 14.03 -11.80 7.85
N GLU A 243 14.76 -12.89 7.60
CA GLU A 243 14.17 -14.20 7.27
C GLU A 243 13.30 -14.76 8.40
N LYS A 244 13.83 -14.71 9.64
CA LYS A 244 13.10 -15.18 10.82
C LYS A 244 11.88 -14.31 11.08
N LEU A 245 11.99 -13.00 10.89
CA LEU A 245 10.88 -12.06 11.04
C LEU A 245 9.78 -12.35 10.00
N THR A 246 10.16 -12.59 8.74
CA THR A 246 9.24 -13.03 7.67
C THR A 246 8.54 -14.34 8.05
N GLN A 247 9.30 -15.31 8.55
CA GLN A 247 8.73 -16.59 8.99
C GLN A 247 7.72 -16.42 10.14
N MET A 248 7.99 -15.53 11.10
CA MET A 248 7.04 -15.22 12.17
C MET A 248 5.75 -14.61 11.62
N MET A 249 5.84 -13.70 10.63
CA MET A 249 4.69 -13.04 10.01
C MET A 249 3.83 -14.01 9.21
N VAL A 250 4.45 -14.78 8.31
CA VAL A 250 3.75 -15.65 7.34
C VAL A 250 3.48 -17.06 7.89
N GLY A 251 4.31 -17.53 8.84
CA GLY A 251 4.23 -18.89 9.40
C GLY A 251 4.83 -19.98 8.53
N LYS A 252 5.39 -19.61 7.35
CA LYS A 252 6.10 -20.51 6.43
C LYS A 252 7.36 -19.81 5.95
N THR A 253 8.36 -20.59 5.53
CA THR A 253 9.55 -20.02 4.88
C THR A 253 9.16 -19.50 3.50
N VAL A 254 9.23 -18.20 3.29
CA VAL A 254 9.03 -17.57 1.98
C VAL A 254 10.42 -17.52 1.30
N PRO A 255 10.58 -18.05 0.09
CA PRO A 255 11.84 -17.93 -0.62
C PRO A 255 12.13 -16.47 -0.94
N THR A 256 13.17 -15.90 -0.35
CA THR A 256 13.63 -14.52 -0.59
C THR A 256 14.57 -14.41 -1.80
N GLY A 257 14.46 -15.33 -2.75
CA GLY A 257 15.35 -15.40 -3.91
C GLY A 257 15.02 -14.37 -4.98
N ARG A 258 16.09 -13.83 -5.61
CA ARG A 258 15.98 -13.12 -6.90
C ARG A 258 15.33 -14.04 -7.93
N ARG A 259 14.62 -13.43 -8.89
CA ARG A 259 14.10 -14.09 -10.08
C ARG A 259 15.15 -15.00 -10.73
N ARG A 260 14.74 -16.20 -11.15
CA ARG A 260 15.56 -17.01 -12.06
C ARG A 260 15.52 -16.39 -13.46
N PRO A 261 16.66 -16.23 -14.16
CA PRO A 261 16.66 -15.84 -15.54
C PRO A 261 15.75 -16.78 -16.37
N HIS A 262 14.92 -16.23 -17.21
CA HIS A 262 14.10 -16.99 -18.16
C HIS A 262 14.36 -16.46 -19.58
N PRO A 263 14.11 -17.25 -20.61
CA PRO A 263 14.37 -16.83 -21.97
C PRO A 263 13.40 -15.72 -22.39
N ILE A 264 13.95 -14.59 -22.85
CA ILE A 264 13.22 -13.52 -23.50
C ILE A 264 13.30 -13.76 -25.01
N GLY A 265 12.15 -13.80 -25.69
CA GLY A 265 12.09 -13.96 -27.14
C GLY A 265 12.59 -12.71 -27.87
N GLU A 266 12.89 -12.88 -29.16
CA GLU A 266 13.31 -11.76 -30.01
C GLU A 266 12.13 -10.94 -30.56
N GLU A 267 10.92 -11.50 -30.54
CA GLU A 267 9.71 -10.89 -31.08
C GLU A 267 9.18 -9.77 -30.19
N GLU A 268 9.01 -8.56 -30.75
CA GLU A 268 8.37 -7.45 -30.08
C GLU A 268 6.83 -7.63 -30.11
N VAL A 269 6.26 -7.97 -28.98
CA VAL A 269 4.81 -8.17 -28.80
C VAL A 269 4.08 -6.84 -28.73
N LEU A 270 4.59 -5.89 -27.93
CA LEU A 270 4.05 -4.54 -27.85
C LEU A 270 5.05 -3.52 -28.37
N GLN A 271 4.59 -2.62 -29.23
CA GLN A 271 5.33 -1.43 -29.66
C GLN A 271 4.48 -0.19 -29.41
N VAL A 272 5.01 0.76 -28.66
CA VAL A 272 4.42 2.08 -28.39
C VAL A 272 5.32 3.12 -29.02
N LYS A 273 4.78 3.95 -29.93
CA LYS A 273 5.56 4.94 -30.69
C LYS A 273 4.97 6.33 -30.52
N GLY A 274 5.70 7.23 -29.86
CA GLY A 274 5.33 8.64 -29.71
C GLY A 274 4.00 8.88 -29.02
N LEU A 275 3.57 7.99 -28.11
CA LEU A 275 2.27 8.04 -27.47
C LEU A 275 2.16 9.24 -26.54
N SER A 276 1.09 10.03 -26.73
CA SER A 276 0.72 11.12 -25.83
C SER A 276 -0.74 10.99 -25.41
N VAL A 277 -1.00 11.28 -24.13
CA VAL A 277 -2.34 11.23 -23.52
C VAL A 277 -2.59 12.54 -22.80
N GLN A 278 -3.75 13.17 -23.05
CA GLN A 278 -4.17 14.39 -22.35
C GLN A 278 -5.04 14.09 -21.15
N SER A 279 -4.88 14.88 -20.10
CA SER A 279 -5.75 14.89 -18.92
C SER A 279 -6.31 16.30 -18.69
N ARG A 280 -7.33 16.43 -17.84
CA ARG A 280 -7.96 17.72 -17.51
C ARG A 280 -7.00 18.79 -16.96
N GLY A 281 -5.81 18.40 -16.50
CA GLY A 281 -4.77 19.28 -15.96
C GLY A 281 -3.55 19.50 -16.87
N GLY A 282 -3.57 19.01 -18.13
CA GLY A 282 -2.44 19.05 -19.06
C GLY A 282 -2.10 17.68 -19.64
N ALA A 283 -0.90 17.52 -20.22
CA ALA A 283 -0.46 16.24 -20.77
C ALA A 283 -0.11 15.26 -19.63
N ALA A 284 -0.82 14.14 -19.58
CA ALA A 284 -0.59 13.09 -18.59
C ALA A 284 0.52 12.12 -19.03
N VAL A 285 0.70 11.91 -20.36
CA VAL A 285 1.78 11.15 -20.99
C VAL A 285 2.26 11.94 -22.19
N GLN A 286 3.57 12.06 -22.38
CA GLN A 286 4.18 12.93 -23.40
C GLN A 286 5.20 12.17 -24.23
N ASN A 287 4.88 11.91 -25.50
CA ASN A 287 5.78 11.34 -26.51
C ASN A 287 6.54 10.08 -26.04
N VAL A 288 5.83 9.14 -25.42
CA VAL A 288 6.42 7.93 -24.84
C VAL A 288 6.63 6.89 -25.94
N THR A 289 7.85 6.33 -26.02
CA THR A 289 8.23 5.29 -27.00
C THR A 289 8.96 4.15 -26.28
N PHE A 290 8.44 2.93 -26.40
CA PHE A 290 9.04 1.71 -25.86
C PHE A 290 8.49 0.46 -26.55
N SER A 291 9.16 -0.67 -26.37
CA SER A 291 8.65 -1.98 -26.78
C SER A 291 8.82 -3.01 -25.67
N ILE A 292 8.03 -4.09 -25.75
CA ILE A 292 8.10 -5.25 -24.85
C ILE A 292 8.16 -6.50 -25.71
N ARG A 293 9.13 -7.37 -25.42
CA ARG A 293 9.34 -8.63 -26.13
C ARG A 293 8.52 -9.77 -25.54
N SER A 294 8.38 -10.84 -26.32
CA SER A 294 7.78 -12.09 -25.84
C SER A 294 8.53 -12.62 -24.61
N GLY A 295 7.80 -12.85 -23.53
CA GLY A 295 8.37 -13.30 -22.27
C GLY A 295 9.07 -12.22 -21.44
N GLU A 296 9.15 -10.96 -21.90
CA GLU A 296 9.77 -9.86 -21.14
C GLU A 296 8.79 -9.29 -20.11
N VAL A 297 9.29 -9.03 -18.90
CA VAL A 297 8.61 -8.22 -17.90
C VAL A 297 9.24 -6.84 -17.85
N LEU A 298 8.56 -5.85 -18.44
CA LEU A 298 8.93 -4.44 -18.35
C LEU A 298 8.28 -3.80 -17.13
N GLY A 299 9.07 -3.47 -16.12
CA GLY A 299 8.64 -2.70 -14.95
C GLY A 299 8.46 -1.22 -15.29
N VAL A 300 7.48 -0.56 -14.66
CA VAL A 300 7.27 0.88 -14.76
C VAL A 300 7.33 1.48 -13.36
N ALA A 301 8.41 2.20 -13.08
CA ALA A 301 8.60 2.95 -11.84
C ALA A 301 8.16 4.41 -12.03
N GLY A 302 7.62 5.01 -10.97
CA GLY A 302 7.24 6.42 -10.94
C GLY A 302 6.40 6.74 -9.71
N ILE A 303 6.39 8.02 -9.31
CA ILE A 303 5.51 8.52 -8.26
C ILE A 303 4.08 8.54 -8.78
N GLU A 304 3.10 8.27 -7.93
CA GLU A 304 1.68 8.32 -8.30
C GLU A 304 1.33 9.69 -8.93
N GLY A 305 0.66 9.65 -10.09
CA GLY A 305 0.38 10.86 -10.88
C GLY A 305 1.41 11.20 -11.97
N ASN A 306 2.50 10.46 -12.10
CA ASN A 306 3.52 10.69 -13.13
C ASN A 306 3.20 10.06 -14.51
N GLY A 307 1.95 9.60 -14.73
CA GLY A 307 1.49 9.15 -16.05
C GLY A 307 1.29 7.63 -16.17
N GLN A 308 1.55 6.84 -15.12
CA GLN A 308 1.41 5.38 -15.16
C GLN A 308 -0.03 4.94 -15.44
N THR A 309 -1.01 5.45 -14.67
CA THR A 309 -2.44 5.12 -14.85
C THR A 309 -2.96 5.57 -16.22
N PRO A 310 -2.73 6.80 -16.71
CA PRO A 310 -3.09 7.20 -18.08
C PRO A 310 -2.43 6.34 -19.17
N LEU A 311 -1.18 5.92 -18.98
CA LEU A 311 -0.49 5.00 -19.91
C LEU A 311 -1.23 3.66 -19.97
N ALA A 312 -1.49 3.02 -18.83
CA ALA A 312 -2.24 1.76 -18.76
C ALA A 312 -3.64 1.90 -19.39
N GLN A 313 -4.36 2.98 -19.09
CA GLN A 313 -5.68 3.23 -19.63
C GLN A 313 -5.68 3.41 -21.16
N ALA A 314 -4.65 4.07 -21.72
CA ALA A 314 -4.53 4.23 -23.17
C ALA A 314 -4.26 2.89 -23.86
N LEU A 315 -3.38 2.06 -23.28
CA LEU A 315 -3.07 0.71 -23.78
C LEU A 315 -4.29 -0.21 -23.74
N LEU A 316 -5.21 -0.02 -22.79
CA LEU A 316 -6.45 -0.77 -22.63
C LEU A 316 -7.64 -0.18 -23.42
N GLY A 317 -7.44 0.96 -24.10
CA GLY A 317 -8.53 1.64 -24.83
C GLY A 317 -9.57 2.31 -23.93
N LEU A 318 -9.25 2.53 -22.63
CA LEU A 318 -10.11 3.23 -21.66
C LEU A 318 -10.04 4.75 -21.82
N CYS A 319 -8.96 5.27 -22.38
CA CYS A 319 -8.84 6.68 -22.78
C CYS A 319 -8.24 6.80 -24.19
N ARG A 320 -8.48 7.93 -24.83
CA ARG A 320 -7.94 8.21 -26.17
C ARG A 320 -6.55 8.82 -26.08
N SER A 321 -5.62 8.34 -26.91
CA SER A 321 -4.35 9.03 -27.15
C SER A 321 -4.58 10.28 -27.99
N SER A 322 -3.82 11.34 -27.72
CA SER A 322 -3.82 12.58 -28.53
C SER A 322 -2.86 12.46 -29.73
N SER A 323 -1.85 11.61 -29.63
CA SER A 323 -0.89 11.29 -30.72
C SER A 323 -0.21 9.95 -30.47
N GLY A 324 0.51 9.45 -31.46
CA GLY A 324 1.27 8.22 -31.41
C GLY A 324 0.48 7.00 -31.84
N SER A 325 1.14 5.83 -31.82
CA SER A 325 0.55 4.55 -32.23
C SER A 325 0.94 3.44 -31.25
N ILE A 326 0.04 2.45 -31.12
CA ILE A 326 0.18 1.26 -30.31
C ILE A 326 0.00 0.05 -31.23
N LEU A 327 1.01 -0.80 -31.32
CA LEU A 327 0.96 -2.03 -32.10
C LEU A 327 1.08 -3.24 -31.17
N LEU A 328 0.25 -4.25 -31.37
CA LEU A 328 0.31 -5.56 -30.74
C LEU A 328 0.55 -6.61 -31.82
N ASP A 329 1.63 -7.39 -31.71
CA ASP A 329 2.09 -8.34 -32.74
C ASP A 329 2.10 -7.70 -34.15
N GLY A 330 2.61 -6.46 -34.24
CA GLY A 330 2.67 -5.69 -35.49
C GLY A 330 1.34 -5.14 -36.01
N ARG A 331 0.21 -5.41 -35.33
CA ARG A 331 -1.12 -4.90 -35.72
C ARG A 331 -1.48 -3.67 -34.88
N GLU A 332 -1.96 -2.64 -35.55
CA GLU A 332 -2.35 -1.40 -34.87
C GLU A 332 -3.63 -1.59 -34.05
N ILE A 333 -3.54 -1.28 -32.75
CA ILE A 333 -4.64 -1.30 -31.80
C ILE A 333 -5.00 0.09 -31.26
N THR A 334 -4.36 1.14 -31.77
CA THR A 334 -4.62 2.53 -31.36
C THR A 334 -6.08 2.89 -31.54
N GLY A 335 -6.72 3.40 -30.47
CA GLY A 335 -8.13 3.83 -30.51
C GLY A 335 -9.16 2.70 -30.69
N ARG A 336 -8.75 1.45 -30.62
CA ARG A 336 -9.67 0.31 -30.57
C ARG A 336 -10.45 0.31 -29.27
N THR A 337 -11.62 -0.34 -29.28
CA THR A 337 -12.41 -0.53 -28.05
C THR A 337 -11.75 -1.51 -27.10
N THR A 338 -12.00 -1.38 -25.82
CA THR A 338 -11.50 -2.30 -24.77
C THR A 338 -11.79 -3.77 -25.11
N LYS A 339 -12.99 -4.08 -25.64
CA LYS A 339 -13.32 -5.44 -26.09
C LYS A 339 -12.40 -5.90 -27.21
N GLN A 340 -12.16 -5.09 -28.25
CA GLN A 340 -11.27 -5.45 -29.38
C GLN A 340 -9.82 -5.67 -28.93
N ILE A 341 -9.35 -4.86 -27.96
CA ILE A 341 -7.99 -5.00 -27.39
C ILE A 341 -7.89 -6.29 -26.58
N ARG A 342 -8.89 -6.57 -25.74
CA ARG A 342 -8.98 -7.82 -24.99
C ARG A 342 -9.02 -9.04 -25.91
N ASP A 343 -9.85 -8.99 -26.95
CA ASP A 343 -9.99 -10.09 -27.93
C ASP A 343 -8.71 -10.30 -28.77
N ALA A 344 -7.82 -9.29 -28.83
CA ALA A 344 -6.48 -9.41 -29.41
C ALA A 344 -5.46 -10.08 -28.45
N GLY A 345 -5.86 -10.45 -27.24
CA GLY A 345 -5.03 -11.17 -26.26
C GLY A 345 -4.38 -10.30 -25.19
N VAL A 346 -4.92 -9.09 -24.94
CA VAL A 346 -4.45 -8.24 -23.84
C VAL A 346 -5.25 -8.52 -22.57
N GLY A 347 -4.59 -9.04 -21.53
CA GLY A 347 -5.11 -9.17 -20.18
C GLY A 347 -4.81 -7.95 -19.32
N SER A 348 -5.59 -7.70 -18.26
CA SER A 348 -5.33 -6.56 -17.37
C SER A 348 -5.65 -6.83 -15.90
N ILE A 349 -4.70 -6.48 -15.03
CA ILE A 349 -4.92 -6.38 -13.59
C ILE A 349 -4.94 -4.88 -13.26
N PRO A 350 -6.09 -4.31 -12.88
CA PRO A 350 -6.21 -2.88 -12.61
C PRO A 350 -5.61 -2.50 -11.25
N ASP A 351 -5.20 -1.24 -11.10
CA ASP A 351 -4.71 -0.64 -9.86
C ASP A 351 -5.81 -0.53 -8.78
N ASP A 352 -7.04 -0.22 -9.19
CA ASP A 352 -8.23 -0.24 -8.33
C ASP A 352 -9.05 -1.53 -8.56
N ARG A 353 -8.71 -2.57 -7.80
CA ARG A 353 -9.41 -3.87 -7.92
C ARG A 353 -10.89 -3.79 -7.56
N GLN A 354 -11.27 -2.90 -6.62
CA GLN A 354 -12.66 -2.81 -6.14
C GLN A 354 -13.55 -1.97 -7.05
N GLY A 355 -12.99 -0.88 -7.61
CA GLY A 355 -13.73 0.00 -8.51
C GLY A 355 -13.70 -0.44 -9.97
N MET A 356 -12.62 -1.11 -10.42
CA MET A 356 -12.42 -1.48 -11.81
C MET A 356 -12.29 -2.99 -12.05
N GLY A 357 -11.79 -3.74 -11.06
CA GLY A 357 -11.48 -5.16 -11.23
C GLY A 357 -12.63 -6.11 -10.88
N LEU A 358 -13.49 -5.75 -9.93
CA LEU A 358 -14.50 -6.62 -9.35
C LEU A 358 -15.84 -5.91 -9.16
N ILE A 359 -16.92 -6.68 -9.16
CA ILE A 359 -18.24 -6.22 -8.71
C ILE A 359 -18.49 -6.86 -7.34
N LEU A 360 -18.25 -6.09 -6.27
CA LEU A 360 -18.23 -6.60 -4.88
C LEU A 360 -19.54 -7.23 -4.42
N SER A 361 -20.68 -6.79 -4.96
CA SER A 361 -22.00 -7.34 -4.66
C SER A 361 -22.32 -8.65 -5.39
N MET A 362 -21.54 -8.99 -6.41
CA MET A 362 -21.70 -10.24 -7.17
C MET A 362 -20.97 -11.40 -6.50
N ARG A 363 -21.36 -12.61 -6.88
CA ARG A 363 -20.75 -13.87 -6.45
C ARG A 363 -19.40 -14.09 -7.14
N LEU A 364 -18.59 -14.98 -6.57
CA LEU A 364 -17.27 -15.29 -7.09
C LEU A 364 -17.34 -15.81 -8.54
N PHE A 365 -18.20 -16.80 -8.82
CA PHE A 365 -18.31 -17.33 -10.18
C PHE A 365 -18.80 -16.29 -11.20
N GLU A 366 -19.65 -15.34 -10.80
CA GLU A 366 -20.10 -14.24 -11.66
C GLU A 366 -18.95 -13.29 -11.98
N ASN A 367 -18.09 -12.98 -10.99
CA ASN A 367 -16.88 -12.17 -11.19
C ASN A 367 -15.85 -12.85 -12.10
N MET A 368 -15.70 -14.18 -12.02
CA MET A 368 -14.85 -14.95 -12.93
C MET A 368 -15.33 -14.87 -14.39
N LEU A 369 -16.63 -14.71 -14.59
CA LEU A 369 -17.27 -14.70 -15.91
C LEU A 369 -17.21 -13.33 -16.61
N LEU A 370 -16.94 -12.21 -15.88
CA LEU A 370 -17.06 -10.84 -16.40
C LEU A 370 -16.39 -10.60 -17.76
N ASN A 371 -15.25 -11.23 -18.03
CA ASN A 371 -14.50 -11.04 -19.27
C ASN A 371 -14.75 -12.12 -20.32
N ALA A 372 -15.57 -13.14 -20.02
CA ALA A 372 -15.74 -14.34 -20.86
C ALA A 372 -17.21 -14.74 -21.06
N TYR A 373 -18.16 -13.92 -20.62
CA TYR A 373 -19.60 -14.23 -20.62
C TYR A 373 -20.15 -14.54 -22.02
N ASP A 374 -19.53 -14.00 -23.08
CA ASP A 374 -19.92 -14.19 -24.49
C ASP A 374 -19.10 -15.27 -25.22
N GLU A 375 -18.24 -15.99 -24.50
CA GLU A 375 -17.36 -17.02 -25.05
C GLU A 375 -17.76 -18.44 -24.61
N LYS A 376 -17.39 -19.44 -25.41
CA LYS A 376 -17.48 -20.83 -24.96
C LYS A 376 -16.42 -21.12 -23.92
N PRO A 377 -16.72 -21.93 -22.87
CA PRO A 377 -17.92 -22.75 -22.70
C PRO A 377 -19.07 -22.04 -21.98
N TYR A 378 -18.97 -20.76 -21.67
CA TYR A 378 -19.92 -20.03 -20.79
C TYR A 378 -21.16 -19.52 -21.55
N ALA A 379 -21.05 -19.30 -22.86
CA ALA A 379 -22.18 -18.94 -23.70
C ALA A 379 -22.69 -20.15 -24.50
N LYS A 380 -23.93 -20.56 -24.26
CA LYS A 380 -24.65 -21.55 -25.07
C LYS A 380 -25.14 -20.96 -26.40
N SER A 381 -25.51 -19.68 -26.36
CA SER A 381 -25.91 -18.85 -27.51
C SER A 381 -25.67 -17.39 -27.15
N PRO A 382 -25.79 -16.44 -28.11
CA PRO A 382 -25.62 -15.01 -27.84
C PRO A 382 -26.54 -14.44 -26.73
N LEU A 383 -27.58 -15.17 -26.36
CA LEU A 383 -28.60 -14.76 -25.35
C LEU A 383 -28.70 -15.72 -24.17
N LEU A 384 -27.87 -16.76 -24.09
CA LEU A 384 -28.02 -17.80 -23.06
C LEU A 384 -26.66 -18.21 -22.50
N GLU A 385 -26.43 -17.91 -21.23
CA GLU A 385 -25.23 -18.29 -20.48
C GLU A 385 -25.34 -19.71 -19.93
N ASP A 386 -24.21 -20.41 -19.81
CA ASP A 386 -24.12 -21.70 -19.11
C ASP A 386 -23.60 -21.49 -17.67
N TRP A 387 -24.49 -21.16 -16.77
CA TRP A 387 -24.18 -20.98 -15.35
C TRP A 387 -23.59 -22.22 -14.69
N ALA A 388 -23.92 -23.42 -15.18
CA ALA A 388 -23.33 -24.65 -14.66
C ALA A 388 -21.87 -24.80 -15.07
N ALA A 389 -21.52 -24.40 -16.30
CA ALA A 389 -20.14 -24.35 -16.76
C ALA A 389 -19.35 -23.31 -15.97
N ALA A 390 -19.91 -22.09 -15.78
CA ALA A 390 -19.28 -21.01 -14.99
C ALA A 390 -18.99 -21.43 -13.54
N ARG A 391 -19.90 -22.13 -12.89
CA ARG A 391 -19.69 -22.63 -11.51
C ARG A 391 -18.61 -23.70 -11.43
N ARG A 392 -18.60 -24.67 -12.36
CA ARG A 392 -17.55 -25.70 -12.40
C ARG A 392 -16.16 -25.10 -12.61
N ASP A 393 -16.05 -24.14 -13.52
CA ASP A 393 -14.81 -23.42 -13.77
C ASP A 393 -14.34 -22.63 -12.55
N ALA A 394 -15.25 -21.89 -11.91
CA ALA A 394 -14.93 -21.16 -10.69
C ALA A 394 -14.48 -22.08 -9.54
N GLN A 395 -15.07 -23.28 -9.40
CA GLN A 395 -14.62 -24.28 -8.42
C GLN A 395 -13.19 -24.76 -8.70
N ALA A 396 -12.84 -25.02 -9.96
CA ALA A 396 -11.48 -25.37 -10.35
C ALA A 396 -10.50 -24.22 -10.03
N LYS A 397 -10.85 -22.99 -10.40
CA LYS A 397 -10.02 -21.80 -10.14
C LYS A 397 -9.83 -21.49 -8.65
N ILE A 398 -10.85 -21.74 -7.82
CA ILE A 398 -10.71 -21.63 -6.35
C ILE A 398 -9.57 -22.53 -5.85
N ALA A 399 -9.49 -23.76 -6.34
CA ALA A 399 -8.43 -24.70 -5.97
C ALA A 399 -7.07 -24.29 -6.55
N ASP A 400 -7.00 -24.02 -7.86
CA ASP A 400 -5.77 -23.74 -8.60
C ASP A 400 -5.07 -22.46 -8.13
N TYR A 401 -5.88 -21.43 -7.79
CA TYR A 401 -5.40 -20.13 -7.32
C TYR A 401 -5.39 -20.02 -5.79
N SER A 402 -5.71 -21.11 -5.08
CA SER A 402 -5.74 -21.13 -3.60
C SER A 402 -6.54 -19.96 -3.03
N ILE A 403 -7.74 -19.71 -3.57
CA ILE A 403 -8.64 -18.67 -3.10
C ILE A 403 -9.34 -19.18 -1.84
N ALA A 404 -9.18 -18.48 -0.72
CA ALA A 404 -9.84 -18.83 0.53
C ALA A 404 -11.32 -18.41 0.49
N ALA A 405 -12.13 -19.20 -0.21
CA ALA A 405 -13.58 -19.06 -0.32
C ALA A 405 -14.26 -20.36 0.09
N THR A 406 -15.42 -20.29 0.74
CA THR A 406 -16.19 -21.48 1.15
C THR A 406 -16.76 -22.25 -0.03
N ASN A 407 -17.13 -21.54 -1.09
CA ASN A 407 -17.62 -22.09 -2.36
C ASN A 407 -17.62 -20.97 -3.44
N GLU A 408 -17.97 -21.34 -4.66
CA GLU A 408 -18.03 -20.41 -5.82
C GLU A 408 -19.17 -19.38 -5.74
N SER A 409 -20.13 -19.57 -4.84
CA SER A 409 -21.31 -18.70 -4.69
C SER A 409 -21.14 -17.63 -3.62
N VAL A 410 -19.97 -17.55 -2.96
CA VAL A 410 -19.66 -16.51 -1.97
C VAL A 410 -19.67 -15.13 -2.62
N VAL A 411 -20.22 -14.13 -1.91
CA VAL A 411 -20.19 -12.72 -2.36
C VAL A 411 -18.78 -12.18 -2.22
N VAL A 412 -18.20 -11.64 -3.32
CA VAL A 412 -16.80 -11.25 -3.39
C VAL A 412 -16.43 -10.15 -2.36
N GLY A 413 -17.37 -9.24 -2.06
CA GLY A 413 -17.16 -8.19 -1.05
C GLY A 413 -16.89 -8.71 0.36
N THR A 414 -17.20 -9.99 0.68
CA THR A 414 -16.93 -10.60 1.99
C THR A 414 -15.53 -11.22 2.11
N LEU A 415 -14.80 -11.31 0.99
CA LEU A 415 -13.46 -11.91 0.95
C LEU A 415 -12.38 -10.88 1.32
N SER A 416 -11.26 -11.37 1.85
CA SER A 416 -10.08 -10.53 2.10
C SER A 416 -9.51 -9.95 0.80
N GLY A 417 -8.79 -8.82 0.90
CA GLY A 417 -8.18 -8.16 -0.25
C GLY A 417 -7.25 -9.08 -1.07
N GLY A 418 -6.47 -9.96 -0.41
CA GLY A 418 -5.65 -10.96 -1.10
C GLY A 418 -6.47 -11.94 -1.91
N ASN A 419 -7.59 -12.44 -1.38
CA ASN A 419 -8.48 -13.35 -2.11
C ASN A 419 -9.23 -12.65 -3.24
N GLN A 420 -9.66 -11.40 -3.04
CA GLN A 420 -10.21 -10.56 -4.11
C GLN A 420 -9.21 -10.39 -5.27
N GLN A 421 -7.94 -10.13 -4.97
CA GLN A 421 -6.90 -10.00 -5.97
C GLN A 421 -6.65 -11.31 -6.72
N LYS A 422 -6.64 -12.44 -6.02
CA LYS A 422 -6.52 -13.77 -6.65
C LYS A 422 -7.66 -14.07 -7.63
N ILE A 423 -8.87 -13.54 -7.39
CA ILE A 423 -10.00 -13.67 -8.34
C ILE A 423 -9.69 -12.91 -9.64
N VAL A 424 -9.19 -11.67 -9.54
CA VAL A 424 -8.79 -10.88 -10.72
C VAL A 424 -7.67 -11.59 -11.49
N VAL A 425 -6.64 -12.04 -10.77
CA VAL A 425 -5.50 -12.76 -11.34
C VAL A 425 -5.96 -14.05 -12.05
N ALA A 426 -6.80 -14.87 -11.40
CA ALA A 426 -7.31 -16.10 -11.96
C ALA A 426 -8.11 -15.88 -13.25
N ARG A 427 -8.92 -14.82 -13.30
CA ARG A 427 -9.70 -14.46 -14.48
C ARG A 427 -8.83 -14.05 -15.66
N GLU A 428 -7.77 -13.27 -15.42
CA GLU A 428 -6.93 -12.73 -16.48
C GLU A 428 -5.92 -13.75 -17.02
N PHE A 429 -5.31 -14.58 -16.17
CA PHE A 429 -4.29 -15.55 -16.60
C PHE A 429 -4.85 -16.76 -17.34
N ASP A 430 -6.06 -17.20 -17.00
CA ASP A 430 -6.65 -18.43 -17.55
C ASP A 430 -7.01 -18.32 -19.05
N ARG A 431 -7.10 -17.09 -19.56
CA ARG A 431 -7.39 -16.85 -20.99
C ARG A 431 -6.16 -17.00 -21.92
N GLY A 432 -4.95 -17.18 -21.34
CA GLY A 432 -3.74 -17.27 -22.13
C GLY A 432 -3.42 -15.92 -22.80
N CYS A 433 -3.06 -14.90 -22.02
CA CYS A 433 -2.79 -13.58 -22.55
C CYS A 433 -1.48 -13.54 -23.36
N ARG A 434 -1.52 -12.87 -24.52
CA ARG A 434 -0.35 -12.53 -25.32
C ARG A 434 0.43 -11.40 -24.63
N MET A 435 -0.29 -10.47 -24.01
CA MET A 435 0.24 -9.38 -23.23
C MET A 435 -0.58 -9.17 -21.95
N LEU A 436 0.08 -8.93 -20.84
CA LEU A 436 -0.53 -8.58 -19.54
C LEU A 436 -0.12 -7.17 -19.13
N ILE A 437 -1.10 -6.33 -18.80
CA ILE A 437 -0.89 -5.05 -18.13
C ILE A 437 -1.27 -5.24 -16.66
N ALA A 438 -0.26 -5.33 -15.79
CA ALA A 438 -0.44 -5.52 -14.36
C ALA A 438 -0.15 -4.20 -13.62
N ALA A 439 -1.20 -3.48 -13.22
CA ALA A 439 -1.07 -2.24 -12.46
C ALA A 439 -1.29 -2.52 -10.98
N GLN A 440 -0.26 -2.24 -10.15
CA GLN A 440 -0.26 -2.42 -8.69
C GLN A 440 -0.78 -3.81 -8.26
N PRO A 441 -0.31 -4.92 -8.86
CA PRO A 441 -0.94 -6.24 -8.69
C PRO A 441 -0.88 -6.76 -7.25
N THR A 442 0.05 -6.27 -6.44
CA THR A 442 0.23 -6.68 -5.03
C THR A 442 -0.20 -5.63 -4.02
N ARG A 443 -0.77 -4.50 -4.48
CA ARG A 443 -1.20 -3.41 -3.58
C ARG A 443 -2.30 -3.89 -2.61
N GLY A 444 -2.03 -3.72 -1.31
CA GLY A 444 -3.02 -4.02 -0.27
C GLY A 444 -3.34 -5.50 -0.11
N VAL A 445 -2.42 -6.39 -0.48
CA VAL A 445 -2.49 -7.82 -0.18
C VAL A 445 -1.41 -8.21 0.83
N ASP A 446 -1.55 -9.37 1.45
CA ASP A 446 -0.55 -9.94 2.36
C ASP A 446 0.69 -10.45 1.59
N ILE A 447 1.81 -10.66 2.31
CA ILE A 447 3.09 -11.07 1.72
C ILE A 447 2.96 -12.40 0.97
N ALA A 448 2.23 -13.37 1.50
CA ALA A 448 2.07 -14.68 0.86
C ALA A 448 1.25 -14.56 -0.43
N SER A 449 0.19 -13.74 -0.43
CA SER A 449 -0.59 -13.43 -1.64
C SER A 449 0.23 -12.65 -2.66
N ALA A 450 1.07 -11.69 -2.23
CA ALA A 450 1.96 -10.95 -3.11
C ALA A 450 2.97 -11.87 -3.80
N ASP A 451 3.65 -12.74 -3.04
CA ASP A 451 4.62 -13.70 -3.59
C ASP A 451 3.95 -14.67 -4.56
N TYR A 452 2.74 -15.14 -4.24
CA TYR A 452 1.95 -15.97 -5.14
C TYR A 452 1.64 -15.26 -6.46
N ILE A 453 1.15 -14.01 -6.41
CA ILE A 453 0.81 -13.22 -7.60
C ILE A 453 2.05 -12.95 -8.46
N GLN A 454 3.17 -12.56 -7.84
CA GLN A 454 4.46 -12.38 -8.51
C GLN A 454 4.91 -13.68 -9.20
N GLY A 455 4.78 -14.82 -8.53
CA GLY A 455 5.07 -16.13 -9.12
C GLY A 455 4.20 -16.44 -10.35
N ARG A 456 2.91 -16.07 -10.33
CA ARG A 456 2.01 -16.25 -11.48
C ARG A 456 2.37 -15.33 -12.64
N ILE A 457 2.77 -14.08 -12.38
CA ILE A 457 3.26 -13.13 -13.39
C ILE A 457 4.50 -13.71 -14.09
N LEU A 458 5.47 -14.20 -13.31
CA LEU A 458 6.69 -14.81 -13.84
C LEU A 458 6.39 -16.07 -14.68
N ALA A 459 5.50 -16.93 -14.18
CA ALA A 459 5.10 -18.14 -14.91
C ALA A 459 4.41 -17.80 -16.26
N ALA A 460 3.64 -16.72 -16.34
CA ALA A 460 3.06 -16.25 -17.59
C ALA A 460 4.15 -15.72 -18.55
N ALA A 461 5.13 -14.99 -18.05
CA ALA A 461 6.28 -14.52 -18.83
C ALA A 461 7.10 -15.71 -19.37
N GLU A 462 7.37 -16.75 -18.54
CA GLU A 462 8.04 -17.98 -18.98
C GLU A 462 7.29 -18.70 -20.13
N GLN A 463 5.96 -18.53 -20.20
CA GLN A 463 5.13 -19.05 -21.30
C GLN A 463 5.06 -18.13 -22.53
N GLY A 464 5.84 -17.03 -22.54
CA GLY A 464 5.94 -16.09 -23.66
C GLY A 464 4.97 -14.91 -23.60
N CYS A 465 4.21 -14.73 -22.51
CA CYS A 465 3.40 -13.52 -22.31
C CYS A 465 4.31 -12.30 -22.09
N ALA A 466 4.12 -11.23 -22.87
CA ALA A 466 4.76 -9.95 -22.59
C ALA A 466 4.06 -9.26 -21.41
N VAL A 467 4.80 -8.73 -20.44
CA VAL A 467 4.21 -8.13 -19.24
C VAL A 467 4.65 -6.68 -19.08
N LEU A 468 3.69 -5.77 -18.90
CA LEU A 468 3.92 -4.41 -18.38
C LEU A 468 3.51 -4.40 -16.90
N LEU A 469 4.51 -4.37 -16.01
CA LEU A 469 4.31 -4.34 -14.56
C LEU A 469 4.45 -2.91 -14.04
N ILE A 470 3.35 -2.31 -13.62
CA ILE A 470 3.33 -0.98 -12.99
C ILE A 470 3.24 -1.15 -11.49
N SER A 471 4.23 -0.69 -10.74
CA SER A 471 4.23 -0.77 -9.28
C SER A 471 4.87 0.45 -8.63
N SER A 472 4.34 0.86 -7.48
CA SER A 472 4.98 1.83 -6.58
C SER A 472 6.01 1.17 -5.65
N ASP A 473 6.00 -0.16 -5.55
CA ASP A 473 6.98 -0.92 -4.78
C ASP A 473 8.21 -1.23 -5.63
N LEU A 474 9.31 -0.52 -5.34
CA LEU A 474 10.57 -0.71 -6.06
C LEU A 474 11.19 -2.11 -5.83
N ASP A 475 10.94 -2.75 -4.68
CA ASP A 475 11.42 -4.11 -4.45
C ASP A 475 10.67 -5.12 -5.32
N GLU A 476 9.36 -4.92 -5.53
CA GLU A 476 8.59 -5.71 -6.47
C GLU A 476 9.13 -5.55 -7.88
N LEU A 477 9.37 -4.31 -8.33
CA LEU A 477 9.92 -4.05 -9.66
C LEU A 477 11.30 -4.69 -9.86
N ILE A 478 12.23 -4.51 -8.91
CA ILE A 478 13.58 -5.10 -8.97
C ILE A 478 13.53 -6.64 -8.91
N LYS A 479 12.56 -7.21 -8.18
CA LYS A 479 12.42 -8.66 -8.02
C LYS A 479 11.83 -9.33 -9.25
N VAL A 480 10.84 -8.71 -9.91
CA VAL A 480 9.99 -9.35 -10.92
C VAL A 480 10.34 -8.94 -12.34
N SER A 481 10.85 -7.71 -12.56
CA SER A 481 11.11 -7.18 -13.90
C SER A 481 12.43 -7.67 -14.48
N ASP A 482 12.53 -7.66 -15.81
CA ASP A 482 13.79 -7.79 -16.56
C ASP A 482 14.45 -6.44 -16.73
N ARG A 483 13.64 -5.44 -17.07
CA ARG A 483 14.03 -4.08 -17.33
C ARG A 483 13.00 -3.15 -16.71
N ILE A 484 13.45 -2.01 -16.17
CA ILE A 484 12.60 -1.02 -15.51
C ILE A 484 12.65 0.29 -16.28
N MET A 485 11.50 0.78 -16.71
CA MET A 485 11.27 2.09 -17.29
C MET A 485 10.86 3.06 -16.20
N VAL A 486 11.50 4.21 -16.08
CA VAL A 486 11.15 5.23 -15.09
C VAL A 486 10.37 6.35 -15.74
N LEU A 487 9.19 6.67 -15.18
CA LEU A 487 8.33 7.76 -15.61
C LEU A 487 8.41 8.94 -14.63
N PHE A 488 8.60 10.13 -15.18
CA PHE A 488 8.50 11.40 -14.46
C PHE A 488 7.74 12.43 -15.30
N ARG A 489 6.68 13.00 -14.73
CA ARG A 489 5.80 14.00 -15.38
C ARG A 489 5.36 13.59 -16.79
N GLY A 490 5.03 12.32 -16.96
CA GLY A 490 4.55 11.75 -18.22
C GLY A 490 5.62 11.46 -19.27
N GLN A 491 6.89 11.60 -18.95
CA GLN A 491 8.02 11.32 -19.85
C GLN A 491 8.86 10.15 -19.33
N ILE A 492 9.50 9.42 -20.27
CA ILE A 492 10.47 8.38 -19.92
C ILE A 492 11.80 9.06 -19.56
N MET A 493 12.25 8.86 -18.34
CA MET A 493 13.58 9.32 -17.89
C MET A 493 14.71 8.39 -18.32
N GLY A 494 14.41 7.11 -18.48
CA GLY A 494 15.36 6.10 -18.91
C GLY A 494 14.88 4.69 -18.64
N PHE A 495 15.74 3.73 -18.99
CA PHE A 495 15.56 2.31 -18.75
C PHE A 495 16.75 1.79 -17.94
N VAL A 496 16.48 0.93 -16.98
CA VAL A 496 17.50 0.31 -16.11
C VAL A 496 17.27 -1.19 -16.15
N ASP A 497 18.33 -1.98 -16.40
CA ASP A 497 18.26 -3.43 -16.23
C ASP A 497 18.01 -3.74 -14.75
N ALA A 498 17.06 -4.62 -14.47
CA ALA A 498 16.66 -4.91 -13.10
C ALA A 498 17.81 -5.49 -12.24
N ASP A 499 18.75 -6.21 -12.88
CA ASP A 499 19.94 -6.73 -12.19
C ASP A 499 20.90 -5.65 -11.69
N ASN A 500 20.90 -4.48 -12.33
CA ASN A 500 21.72 -3.32 -12.00
C ASN A 500 20.93 -2.23 -11.25
N ALA A 501 19.62 -2.41 -11.08
CA ALA A 501 18.75 -1.43 -10.47
C ALA A 501 18.97 -1.33 -8.96
N THR A 502 19.11 -0.12 -8.44
CA THR A 502 19.07 0.17 -7.00
C THR A 502 17.91 1.11 -6.71
N ARG A 503 17.38 1.02 -5.47
CA ARG A 503 16.28 1.92 -5.05
C ARG A 503 16.68 3.38 -5.13
N GLU A 504 17.92 3.70 -4.77
CA GLU A 504 18.47 5.05 -4.75
C GLU A 504 18.54 5.62 -6.17
N ALA A 505 19.02 4.82 -7.14
CA ALA A 505 19.09 5.23 -8.54
C ALA A 505 17.68 5.45 -9.13
N LEU A 506 16.79 4.47 -8.97
CA LEU A 506 15.40 4.57 -9.42
C LEU A 506 14.69 5.76 -8.74
N GLY A 507 14.89 5.94 -7.43
CA GLY A 507 14.28 7.04 -6.67
C GLY A 507 14.70 8.41 -7.18
N ARG A 508 15.99 8.62 -7.52
CA ARG A 508 16.48 9.88 -8.13
C ARG A 508 15.85 10.14 -9.49
N MET A 509 15.80 9.11 -10.36
CA MET A 509 15.16 9.24 -11.67
C MET A 509 13.66 9.56 -11.55
N MET A 510 12.96 8.98 -10.56
CA MET A 510 11.54 9.27 -10.27
C MET A 510 11.30 10.72 -9.81
N LEU A 511 12.33 11.42 -9.32
CA LEU A 511 12.30 12.84 -8.97
C LEU A 511 12.75 13.76 -10.13
N GLY A 512 13.13 13.19 -11.28
CA GLY A 512 13.53 13.94 -12.48
C GLY A 512 15.02 14.24 -12.58
N GLU A 513 15.86 13.59 -11.76
CA GLU A 513 17.30 13.67 -11.91
C GLU A 513 17.73 12.71 -13.03
N ALA A 514 18.31 13.26 -14.09
CA ALA A 514 18.89 12.46 -15.17
C ALA A 514 20.14 11.71 -14.68
N HIS A 515 20.38 10.54 -15.25
CA HIS A 515 21.61 9.76 -15.04
C HIS A 515 22.82 10.50 -15.62
#